data_98084fde075debfab572974e7ade6c22
#
_entry.id   98084fde075debfab572974e7ade6c22
#
_cell.length_a   1.000
_cell.length_b   1.000
_cell.length_c   1.000
_cell.angle_alpha   90.00
_cell.angle_beta   90.00
_cell.angle_gamma   90.00
#
_symmetry.space_group_name_H-M   'P 1'
#
loop_
_entity.id
_entity.type
_entity.pdbx_description
1 polymer ?
#
loop_
_entity_poly.entity_id
_entity_poly.type
_entity_poly.pdbx_seq_one_letter_code
_entity_poly.pdbx_strand_id
1 'polypeptide(L)'
;MLLKHLLTLVWLAALPSMLLAQLSGQLVSYDYEQMDLGLALADLEDRFDLRFTYSPSRLPMDYPLSASVNHMEVKPAMDKLFADCPIKYAFIGDQIVLRSDPGRLTQIESRPTQPRQQTPLYQEPEREPRPRPTPPVTPNIPTREPRQISGGDQWQKDKLSDEELENLALSMERHERSLAMEEYEATHRLAQISILPYLGTNTHRSHEVTNNVSVNVFWGTSRAIDGFEVGGVGNTVVEDMHGFQLAGAVNHVGGSVIGTQMAGLVNFAGGKTEGAQLAGLVNIARDSMTGAQVAGLFNISGHDMDGAQVGGLFNWSEGDVGSQHSVFYNRARYVSRRQVGIINVCDTTAKAPYGLLNIVKYGYNRVEVGATEGLFVNLGAKLGTRKLYNIFHLGFRWDTFEQEIDGQVGSAAYTTWGLGYGLGVAPRLGKKTLLNVELVGMHINEMESWTNQLNLLGQFRSTFDFQLGERMSFYAGPSFNIMFSDLYDPVSDTYGSRVLPVDPLFNVQEGSTNIQGWVGFSAGLRM
;
A
#
# COMPACT_ATOMS: atom_id res chain seq x y z
N MET A 1 -18.23 -9.27 25.87
CA MET A 1 -17.71 -7.90 25.78
C MET A 1 -16.75 -7.72 24.60
N LEU A 2 -15.82 -8.63 24.35
CA LEU A 2 -14.88 -8.56 23.20
C LEU A 2 -15.57 -8.52 21.82
N LEU A 3 -16.66 -9.26 21.62
CA LEU A 3 -17.37 -9.31 20.34
C LEU A 3 -18.07 -8.00 19.96
N LYS A 4 -18.55 -7.22 20.96
CA LYS A 4 -19.13 -5.89 20.72
C LYS A 4 -18.09 -4.87 20.23
N HIS A 5 -16.85 -4.96 20.74
CA HIS A 5 -15.76 -4.07 20.30
C HIS A 5 -15.20 -4.51 18.94
N LEU A 6 -15.25 -5.80 18.60
CA LEU A 6 -14.84 -6.30 17.27
C LEU A 6 -15.81 -5.83 16.19
N LEU A 7 -17.12 -5.88 16.45
CA LEU A 7 -18.16 -5.38 15.51
C LEU A 7 -18.08 -3.85 15.31
N THR A 8 -17.79 -3.08 16.37
CA THR A 8 -17.57 -1.63 16.27
C THR A 8 -16.30 -1.30 15.47
N LEU A 9 -15.22 -2.07 15.64
CA LEU A 9 -13.99 -1.90 14.85
C LEU A 9 -14.19 -2.25 13.36
N VAL A 10 -14.98 -3.26 13.04
CA VAL A 10 -15.34 -3.62 11.66
C VAL A 10 -16.21 -2.51 11.02
N TRP A 11 -17.10 -1.88 11.79
CA TRP A 11 -17.92 -0.73 11.31
C TRP A 11 -17.09 0.54 11.13
N LEU A 12 -16.12 0.82 11.99
CA LEU A 12 -15.20 1.96 11.82
C LEU A 12 -14.21 1.77 10.66
N ALA A 13 -13.83 0.54 10.33
CA ALA A 13 -12.96 0.26 9.19
C ALA A 13 -13.69 0.29 7.82
N ALA A 14 -15.04 0.21 7.82
CA ALA A 14 -15.86 0.25 6.60
C ALA A 14 -16.30 1.66 6.19
N LEU A 15 -16.10 2.69 7.04
CA LEU A 15 -16.55 4.06 6.78
C LEU A 15 -15.75 4.88 5.74
N PRO A 16 -14.50 4.55 5.34
CA PRO A 16 -13.81 5.34 4.31
C PRO A 16 -14.26 5.05 2.87
N SER A 17 -15.09 4.05 2.62
CA SER A 17 -15.42 3.64 1.24
C SER A 17 -16.70 4.27 0.65
N MET A 18 -17.33 5.21 1.34
CA MET A 18 -18.53 5.92 0.82
C MET A 18 -18.25 7.32 0.21
N LEU A 19 -16.97 7.69 0.01
CA LEU A 19 -16.61 8.95 -0.67
C LEU A 19 -16.04 8.69 -2.08
N LEU A 20 -16.72 7.89 -2.87
CA LEU A 20 -16.32 7.50 -4.22
C LEU A 20 -17.34 7.98 -5.25
N ALA A 21 -17.28 9.27 -5.61
CA ALA A 21 -17.77 9.78 -6.90
C ALA A 21 -17.50 11.28 -7.04
N GLN A 22 -16.27 11.72 -7.25
CA GLN A 22 -16.01 13.17 -7.47
C GLN A 22 -15.09 13.52 -8.63
N LEU A 23 -14.59 12.58 -9.44
CA LEU A 23 -13.87 12.96 -10.68
C LEU A 23 -14.76 13.08 -11.92
N SER A 24 -15.98 12.55 -11.91
CA SER A 24 -16.91 12.64 -13.05
C SER A 24 -17.75 13.93 -13.02
N GLY A 25 -17.11 15.05 -13.22
CA GLY A 25 -17.77 16.37 -13.24
C GLY A 25 -16.81 17.51 -12.93
N GLN A 26 -15.58 17.21 -12.55
CA GLN A 26 -14.55 18.22 -12.34
C GLN A 26 -14.08 18.77 -13.68
N LEU A 27 -14.11 20.11 -13.80
CA LEU A 27 -13.67 20.83 -15.00
C LEU A 27 -12.24 21.31 -14.80
N VAL A 28 -11.39 21.11 -15.81
CA VAL A 28 -10.00 21.56 -15.82
C VAL A 28 -9.76 22.53 -16.98
N SER A 29 -8.82 23.45 -16.80
CA SER A 29 -8.38 24.39 -17.83
C SER A 29 -6.86 24.52 -17.73
N TYR A 30 -6.17 24.28 -18.83
CA TYR A 30 -4.73 24.45 -18.95
C TYR A 30 -4.35 24.84 -20.38
N ASP A 31 -3.19 25.49 -20.50
CA ASP A 31 -2.61 25.90 -21.78
C ASP A 31 -1.10 25.68 -21.71
N TYR A 32 -0.65 24.58 -22.28
CA TYR A 32 0.75 24.16 -22.24
C TYR A 32 1.35 24.25 -23.65
N GLU A 33 2.44 24.98 -23.77
CA GLU A 33 3.27 25.05 -24.97
C GLU A 33 4.67 24.52 -24.66
N GLN A 34 5.04 23.36 -25.19
CA GLN A 34 6.36 22.73 -25.00
C GLN A 34 6.74 22.56 -23.51
N MET A 35 5.77 22.33 -22.65
CA MET A 35 5.98 22.13 -21.21
C MET A 35 6.42 20.70 -20.96
N ASP A 36 7.44 20.49 -20.14
CA ASP A 36 7.88 19.15 -19.76
C ASP A 36 6.75 18.37 -19.05
N LEU A 37 6.61 17.09 -19.37
CA LEU A 37 5.58 16.22 -18.80
C LEU A 37 5.56 16.30 -17.26
N GLY A 38 6.72 16.26 -16.62
CA GLY A 38 6.82 16.32 -15.16
C GLY A 38 6.26 17.60 -14.58
N LEU A 39 6.51 18.75 -15.24
CA LEU A 39 5.98 20.05 -14.82
C LEU A 39 4.47 20.17 -15.06
N ALA A 40 3.99 19.65 -16.19
CA ALA A 40 2.56 19.66 -16.51
C ALA A 40 1.75 18.79 -15.52
N LEU A 41 2.28 17.63 -15.10
CA LEU A 41 1.64 16.78 -14.10
C LEU A 41 1.59 17.48 -12.74
N ALA A 42 2.69 18.12 -12.31
CA ALA A 42 2.75 18.84 -11.05
C ALA A 42 1.79 20.05 -11.03
N ASP A 43 1.66 20.79 -12.13
CA ASP A 43 0.70 21.90 -12.27
C ASP A 43 -0.76 21.43 -12.16
N LEU A 44 -1.07 20.26 -12.77
CA LEU A 44 -2.41 19.67 -12.70
C LEU A 44 -2.74 19.14 -11.30
N GLU A 45 -1.77 18.57 -10.58
CA GLU A 45 -1.93 18.14 -9.19
C GLU A 45 -2.19 19.35 -8.27
N ASP A 46 -1.38 20.41 -8.41
CA ASP A 46 -1.48 21.60 -7.55
C ASP A 46 -2.76 22.43 -7.80
N ARG A 47 -3.14 22.62 -9.07
CA ARG A 47 -4.27 23.50 -9.42
C ARG A 47 -5.63 22.82 -9.35
N PHE A 48 -5.70 21.52 -9.57
CA PHE A 48 -6.96 20.80 -9.70
C PHE A 48 -7.11 19.62 -8.75
N ASP A 49 -6.19 19.44 -7.79
CA ASP A 49 -6.18 18.32 -6.83
C ASP A 49 -6.31 16.94 -7.51
N LEU A 50 -5.73 16.83 -8.74
CA LEU A 50 -5.64 15.57 -9.45
C LEU A 50 -4.49 14.74 -8.86
N ARG A 51 -4.65 13.44 -8.83
CA ARG A 51 -3.62 12.54 -8.30
C ARG A 51 -3.11 11.64 -9.40
N PHE A 52 -1.84 11.82 -9.77
CA PHE A 52 -1.17 10.96 -10.73
C PHE A 52 -0.34 9.89 -10.02
N THR A 53 -0.42 8.67 -10.54
CA THR A 53 0.38 7.53 -10.08
C THR A 53 1.23 7.02 -11.23
N TYR A 54 2.54 7.15 -11.11
CA TYR A 54 3.50 6.72 -12.11
C TYR A 54 4.86 6.40 -11.51
N SER A 55 5.72 5.76 -12.29
CA SER A 55 7.14 5.56 -11.95
C SER A 55 7.98 6.57 -12.75
N PRO A 56 8.62 7.57 -12.11
CA PRO A 56 9.42 8.58 -12.81
C PRO A 56 10.53 7.99 -13.68
N SER A 57 11.12 6.86 -13.28
CA SER A 57 12.16 6.16 -14.03
C SER A 57 11.66 5.44 -15.28
N ARG A 58 10.35 5.31 -15.46
CA ARG A 58 9.71 4.61 -16.60
C ARG A 58 8.95 5.53 -17.52
N LEU A 59 8.83 6.81 -17.19
CA LEU A 59 8.18 7.82 -18.02
C LEU A 59 9.22 8.83 -18.50
N PRO A 60 9.10 9.33 -19.74
CA PRO A 60 9.94 10.42 -20.24
C PRO A 60 9.46 11.75 -19.62
N MET A 61 9.94 12.08 -18.42
CA MET A 61 9.49 13.24 -17.64
C MET A 61 9.83 14.58 -18.30
N ASP A 62 10.82 14.60 -19.16
CA ASP A 62 11.28 15.72 -20.00
C ASP A 62 10.59 15.79 -21.36
N TYR A 63 9.57 14.95 -21.61
CA TYR A 63 8.82 14.96 -22.87
C TYR A 63 8.01 16.25 -22.99
N PRO A 64 8.18 17.05 -24.07
CA PRO A 64 7.49 18.32 -24.25
C PRO A 64 6.03 18.08 -24.64
N LEU A 65 5.12 18.57 -23.80
CA LEU A 65 3.69 18.55 -24.02
C LEU A 65 3.21 19.89 -24.58
N SER A 66 2.30 19.84 -25.56
CA SER A 66 1.59 21.02 -26.06
C SER A 66 0.12 20.68 -26.19
N ALA A 67 -0.71 21.22 -25.31
CA ALA A 67 -2.16 21.01 -25.31
C ALA A 67 -2.86 22.17 -24.62
N SER A 68 -3.98 22.63 -25.18
CA SER A 68 -4.82 23.68 -24.63
C SER A 68 -6.24 23.19 -24.42
N VAL A 69 -6.75 23.40 -23.21
CA VAL A 69 -8.09 22.98 -22.78
C VAL A 69 -8.72 24.07 -21.92
N ASN A 70 -9.97 24.37 -22.17
CA ASN A 70 -10.73 25.36 -21.42
C ASN A 70 -12.06 24.75 -20.92
N HIS A 71 -12.28 24.72 -19.61
CA HIS A 71 -13.48 24.21 -18.95
C HIS A 71 -13.94 22.84 -19.47
N MET A 72 -13.06 21.86 -19.49
CA MET A 72 -13.32 20.50 -19.98
C MET A 72 -13.28 19.49 -18.83
N GLU A 73 -14.12 18.47 -18.91
CA GLU A 73 -14.05 17.37 -17.92
C GLU A 73 -12.69 16.67 -17.93
N VAL A 74 -12.25 16.18 -16.76
CA VAL A 74 -10.91 15.61 -16.57
C VAL A 74 -10.59 14.51 -17.59
N LYS A 75 -11.51 13.60 -17.90
CA LYS A 75 -11.24 12.49 -18.82
C LYS A 75 -10.95 12.98 -20.26
N PRO A 76 -11.82 13.75 -20.94
CA PRO A 76 -11.51 14.27 -22.27
C PRO A 76 -10.33 15.25 -22.28
N ALA A 77 -10.05 15.93 -21.16
CA ALA A 77 -8.86 16.76 -21.01
C ALA A 77 -7.58 15.91 -21.02
N MET A 78 -7.55 14.78 -20.29
CA MET A 78 -6.43 13.85 -20.33
C MET A 78 -6.26 13.16 -21.70
N ASP A 79 -7.36 12.87 -22.41
CA ASP A 79 -7.30 12.37 -23.78
C ASP A 79 -6.57 13.34 -24.70
N LYS A 80 -6.82 14.65 -24.54
CA LYS A 80 -6.13 15.70 -25.31
C LYS A 80 -4.67 15.86 -24.88
N LEU A 81 -4.39 15.85 -23.59
CA LEU A 81 -3.04 16.03 -23.06
C LEU A 81 -2.08 14.95 -23.55
N PHE A 82 -2.54 13.70 -23.56
CA PHE A 82 -1.73 12.54 -23.93
C PHE A 82 -1.92 12.07 -25.36
N ALA A 83 -2.64 12.83 -26.22
CA ALA A 83 -2.92 12.44 -27.61
C ALA A 83 -1.65 12.14 -28.41
N ASP A 84 -0.65 13.02 -28.29
CA ASP A 84 0.63 12.91 -29.00
C ASP A 84 1.80 12.51 -28.07
N CYS A 85 1.49 11.99 -26.88
CA CYS A 85 2.47 11.58 -25.88
C CYS A 85 2.62 10.05 -25.86
N PRO A 86 3.86 9.50 -25.68
CA PRO A 86 4.09 8.07 -25.58
C PRO A 86 3.65 7.48 -24.21
N ILE A 87 2.47 7.89 -23.76
CA ILE A 87 1.90 7.49 -22.49
C ILE A 87 0.49 6.95 -22.68
N LYS A 88 0.19 5.88 -21.99
CA LYS A 88 -1.17 5.39 -21.72
C LYS A 88 -1.57 5.74 -20.32
N TYR A 89 -2.82 6.13 -20.13
CA TYR A 89 -3.36 6.40 -18.82
C TYR A 89 -4.66 5.63 -18.55
N ALA A 90 -4.98 5.43 -17.29
CA ALA A 90 -6.23 4.83 -16.84
C ALA A 90 -6.68 5.47 -15.53
N PHE A 91 -8.00 5.70 -15.40
CA PHE A 91 -8.58 6.10 -14.12
C PHE A 91 -8.77 4.88 -13.23
N ILE A 92 -8.22 4.93 -12.03
CA ILE A 92 -8.38 3.90 -11.01
C ILE A 92 -8.82 4.59 -9.71
N GLY A 93 -10.13 4.63 -9.48
CA GLY A 93 -10.72 5.39 -8.38
C GLY A 93 -10.54 6.90 -8.59
N ASP A 94 -9.91 7.57 -7.63
CA ASP A 94 -9.55 8.99 -7.66
C ASP A 94 -8.15 9.27 -8.23
N GLN A 95 -7.48 8.26 -8.78
CA GLN A 95 -6.11 8.38 -9.30
C GLN A 95 -6.06 8.17 -10.81
N ILE A 96 -5.15 8.87 -11.47
CA ILE A 96 -4.83 8.74 -12.88
C ILE A 96 -3.49 8.00 -12.99
N VAL A 97 -3.53 6.72 -13.37
CA VAL A 97 -2.34 5.87 -13.49
C VAL A 97 -1.73 6.03 -14.86
N LEU A 98 -0.45 6.41 -14.92
CA LEU A 98 0.30 6.60 -16.16
C LEU A 98 1.26 5.44 -16.41
N ARG A 99 1.37 5.04 -17.68
CA ARG A 99 2.34 4.03 -18.15
C ARG A 99 2.95 4.44 -19.46
N SER A 100 4.22 4.13 -19.66
CA SER A 100 4.88 4.29 -20.96
C SER A 100 4.23 3.39 -22.00
N ASP A 101 4.04 3.91 -23.22
CA ASP A 101 3.61 3.17 -24.40
C ASP A 101 4.75 3.12 -25.46
N PRO A 102 5.63 2.11 -25.39
CA PRO A 102 6.77 1.99 -26.32
C PRO A 102 6.37 1.90 -27.80
N GLY A 103 5.14 1.42 -28.08
CA GLY A 103 4.63 1.33 -29.45
C GLY A 103 4.32 2.70 -30.08
N ARG A 104 4.09 3.74 -29.27
CA ARG A 104 3.91 5.12 -29.75
C ARG A 104 5.24 5.86 -29.96
N LEU A 105 6.30 5.51 -29.24
CA LEU A 105 7.63 6.10 -29.43
C LEU A 105 8.14 5.91 -30.87
N THR A 106 7.98 4.73 -31.45
CA THR A 106 8.38 4.42 -32.83
C THR A 106 7.55 5.15 -33.89
N GLN A 107 6.33 5.59 -33.59
CA GLN A 107 5.49 6.36 -34.49
C GLN A 107 5.78 7.87 -34.44
N ILE A 108 6.24 8.39 -33.29
CA ILE A 108 6.54 9.81 -33.11
C ILE A 108 7.90 10.17 -33.71
N GLU A 109 8.90 9.31 -33.61
CA GLU A 109 10.23 9.51 -34.24
C GLU A 109 10.20 9.53 -35.76
N SER A 110 9.14 9.06 -36.40
CA SER A 110 8.97 9.06 -37.85
C SER A 110 8.32 10.33 -38.42
N ARG A 111 7.96 11.34 -37.61
CA ARG A 111 7.37 12.61 -38.03
C ARG A 111 8.47 13.67 -38.28
N PRO A 112 8.47 14.40 -39.43
CA PRO A 112 9.46 15.44 -39.70
C PRO A 112 9.35 16.59 -38.70
N THR A 113 10.44 16.92 -38.04
CA THR A 113 10.58 18.02 -37.10
C THR A 113 10.52 19.37 -37.80
N GLN A 114 9.58 20.25 -37.46
CA GLN A 114 9.61 21.67 -37.84
C GLN A 114 10.65 22.44 -37.02
N PRO A 115 11.29 23.50 -37.59
CA PRO A 115 12.39 24.20 -36.95
C PRO A 115 11.90 25.02 -35.73
N ARG A 116 12.67 24.92 -34.68
CA ARG A 116 12.52 25.59 -33.37
C ARG A 116 12.53 27.12 -33.51
N GLN A 117 11.41 27.78 -33.24
CA GLN A 117 11.39 29.23 -32.94
C GLN A 117 11.69 29.44 -31.46
N GLN A 118 12.69 30.23 -31.18
CA GLN A 118 13.05 30.65 -29.81
C GLN A 118 12.01 31.66 -29.30
N THR A 119 11.31 31.35 -28.24
CA THR A 119 10.42 32.26 -27.51
C THR A 119 11.14 32.81 -26.28
N PRO A 120 10.90 34.09 -25.88
CA PRO A 120 11.67 34.79 -24.86
C PRO A 120 11.43 34.27 -23.44
N LEU A 121 12.47 34.35 -22.63
CA LEU A 121 12.44 34.02 -21.19
C LEU A 121 11.28 34.70 -20.46
N TYR A 122 10.51 33.91 -19.75
CA TYR A 122 9.53 34.33 -18.75
C TYR A 122 10.22 35.12 -17.63
N GLN A 123 9.82 36.36 -17.41
CA GLN A 123 10.24 37.19 -16.28
C GLN A 123 9.35 36.84 -15.07
N GLU A 124 9.99 36.31 -14.03
CA GLU A 124 9.41 36.05 -12.73
C GLU A 124 8.90 37.40 -12.10
N PRO A 125 7.70 37.49 -11.51
CA PRO A 125 7.27 38.69 -10.82
C PRO A 125 8.13 38.99 -9.61
N GLU A 126 8.62 40.21 -9.54
CA GLU A 126 9.52 40.76 -8.53
C GLU A 126 8.91 40.64 -7.12
N ARG A 127 9.50 39.76 -6.30
CA ARG A 127 9.18 39.69 -4.86
C ARG A 127 9.89 40.84 -4.15
N GLU A 128 9.15 41.61 -3.35
CA GLU A 128 9.71 42.63 -2.47
C GLU A 128 10.88 42.10 -1.64
N PRO A 129 12.00 42.84 -1.56
CA PRO A 129 13.20 42.37 -0.90
C PRO A 129 13.03 42.35 0.63
N ARG A 130 13.25 41.19 1.23
CA ARG A 130 13.47 41.07 2.68
C ARG A 130 14.72 41.85 3.07
N PRO A 131 14.73 42.58 4.23
CA PRO A 131 15.90 43.31 4.69
C PRO A 131 17.09 42.35 4.89
N ARG A 132 18.25 42.71 4.29
CA ARG A 132 19.50 41.98 4.45
C ARG A 132 20.03 42.13 5.88
N PRO A 133 20.57 41.05 6.47
CA PRO A 133 21.34 41.21 7.68
C PRO A 133 22.62 42.01 7.38
N THR A 134 22.95 42.94 8.28
CA THR A 134 24.17 43.75 8.23
C THR A 134 25.42 42.90 8.20
N PRO A 135 26.37 43.15 7.28
CA PRO A 135 27.62 42.39 7.25
C PRO A 135 28.50 42.75 8.44
N PRO A 136 29.31 41.79 8.94
CA PRO A 136 30.26 42.08 10.00
C PRO A 136 31.31 43.08 9.54
N VAL A 137 31.68 43.97 10.44
CA VAL A 137 32.68 45.04 10.25
C VAL A 137 34.03 44.41 9.85
N THR A 138 34.47 44.68 8.63
CA THR A 138 35.83 44.31 8.15
C THR A 138 36.86 45.21 8.78
N PRO A 139 38.01 44.69 9.23
CA PRO A 139 39.13 45.52 9.71
C PRO A 139 39.71 46.35 8.57
N ASN A 140 40.02 47.60 8.90
CA ASN A 140 40.58 48.61 8.02
C ASN A 140 41.94 48.16 7.48
N ILE A 141 42.00 47.74 6.21
CA ILE A 141 43.27 47.51 5.50
C ILE A 141 43.60 48.80 4.79
N PRO A 142 44.80 49.38 5.00
CA PRO A 142 45.17 50.66 4.38
C PRO A 142 45.26 50.52 2.87
N THR A 143 44.46 51.30 2.16
CA THR A 143 44.45 51.42 0.71
C THR A 143 45.82 51.94 0.23
N ARG A 144 46.59 51.12 -0.45
CA ARG A 144 47.72 51.58 -1.25
C ARG A 144 47.18 52.23 -2.51
N GLU A 145 47.57 53.49 -2.74
CA GLU A 145 47.23 54.21 -3.97
C GLU A 145 47.72 53.47 -5.21
N PRO A 146 46.95 53.50 -6.31
CA PRO A 146 47.36 52.86 -7.56
C PRO A 146 48.55 53.60 -8.15
N ARG A 147 49.69 52.93 -8.30
CA ARG A 147 50.79 53.42 -9.09
C ARG A 147 50.37 53.53 -10.54
N GLN A 148 50.39 54.75 -11.09
CA GLN A 148 50.20 54.95 -12.54
C GLN A 148 51.40 54.28 -13.25
N ILE A 149 51.07 53.22 -14.02
CA ILE A 149 52.01 52.61 -14.97
C ILE A 149 51.66 53.19 -16.33
N SER A 150 52.42 54.15 -16.78
CA SER A 150 52.48 54.61 -18.17
C SER A 150 53.28 53.58 -18.97
N GLY A 151 52.62 52.93 -19.90
CA GLY A 151 53.27 51.98 -20.80
C GLY A 151 52.29 51.27 -21.68
N GLY A 152 51.91 51.90 -22.80
CA GLY A 152 51.24 51.22 -23.89
C GLY A 152 52.14 50.16 -24.47
N ASP A 153 51.51 49.14 -25.07
CA ASP A 153 52.06 48.15 -25.96
C ASP A 153 52.79 46.91 -25.38
N GLN A 154 52.23 46.26 -24.35
CA GLN A 154 52.77 44.94 -24.00
C GLN A 154 51.74 43.84 -23.65
N TRP A 155 50.50 44.02 -23.99
CA TRP A 155 49.44 43.00 -23.72
C TRP A 155 49.33 41.92 -24.80
N GLN A 156 50.24 41.81 -25.74
CA GLN A 156 50.14 40.90 -26.88
C GLN A 156 51.14 39.74 -26.92
N LYS A 157 51.89 39.46 -25.83
CA LYS A 157 52.94 38.44 -25.86
C LYS A 157 52.91 37.33 -24.80
N ASP A 158 51.93 37.25 -23.95
CA ASP A 158 51.88 36.13 -23.01
C ASP A 158 50.62 35.26 -23.26
N LYS A 159 50.46 34.77 -24.48
CA LYS A 159 49.71 33.53 -24.67
C LYS A 159 50.67 32.44 -24.22
N LEU A 160 50.30 31.76 -23.11
CA LEU A 160 50.92 30.51 -22.69
C LEU A 160 50.99 29.56 -23.90
N SER A 161 52.13 28.92 -24.09
CA SER A 161 52.28 27.89 -25.10
C SER A 161 51.30 26.73 -24.79
N ASP A 162 50.96 25.95 -25.79
CA ASP A 162 50.08 24.78 -25.60
C ASP A 162 50.65 23.83 -24.53
N GLU A 163 51.99 23.70 -24.43
CA GLU A 163 52.67 22.92 -23.41
C GLU A 163 52.52 23.54 -22.01
N GLU A 164 52.58 24.87 -21.89
CA GLU A 164 52.38 25.57 -20.61
C GLU A 164 50.92 25.51 -20.16
N LEU A 165 49.97 25.55 -21.11
CA LEU A 165 48.53 25.35 -20.81
C LEU A 165 48.26 23.91 -20.37
N GLU A 166 48.85 22.92 -21.01
CA GLU A 166 48.73 21.51 -20.62
C GLU A 166 49.34 21.27 -19.22
N ASN A 167 50.52 21.81 -18.96
CA ASN A 167 51.18 21.74 -17.64
C ASN A 167 50.36 22.44 -16.55
N LEU A 168 49.74 23.58 -16.86
CA LEU A 168 48.84 24.29 -15.93
C LEU A 168 47.60 23.46 -15.64
N ALA A 169 46.96 22.89 -16.67
CA ALA A 169 45.79 22.01 -16.53
C ALA A 169 46.12 20.78 -15.65
N LEU A 170 47.23 20.11 -15.90
CA LEU A 170 47.72 19.00 -15.09
C LEU A 170 48.05 19.40 -13.63
N SER A 171 48.55 20.63 -13.44
CA SER A 171 48.82 21.14 -12.10
C SER A 171 47.54 21.46 -11.32
N MET A 172 46.54 22.02 -12.00
CA MET A 172 45.22 22.26 -11.43
C MET A 172 44.49 20.94 -11.08
N GLU A 173 44.52 19.98 -11.98
CA GLU A 173 43.94 18.64 -11.70
C GLU A 173 44.61 17.95 -10.50
N ARG A 174 45.96 18.06 -10.40
CA ARG A 174 46.70 17.55 -9.22
C ARG A 174 46.35 18.29 -7.94
N HIS A 175 46.17 19.61 -8.02
CA HIS A 175 45.77 20.42 -6.86
C HIS A 175 44.33 20.11 -6.42
N GLU A 176 43.39 20.03 -7.34
CA GLU A 176 42.01 19.60 -7.05
C GLU A 176 41.96 18.21 -6.43
N ARG A 177 42.74 17.24 -6.98
CA ARG A 177 42.87 15.91 -6.40
C ARG A 177 43.48 15.95 -4.99
N SER A 178 44.47 16.81 -4.73
CA SER A 178 45.06 16.91 -3.39
C SER A 178 44.08 17.51 -2.39
N LEU A 179 43.32 18.53 -2.77
CA LEU A 179 42.27 19.11 -1.93
C LEU A 179 41.15 18.09 -1.63
N ALA A 180 40.69 17.36 -2.66
CA ALA A 180 39.68 16.31 -2.49
C ALA A 180 40.18 15.18 -1.57
N MET A 181 41.47 14.79 -1.68
CA MET A 181 42.07 13.80 -0.76
C MET A 181 42.16 14.31 0.67
N GLU A 182 42.58 15.58 0.86
CA GLU A 182 42.67 16.20 2.18
C GLU A 182 41.28 16.31 2.84
N GLU A 183 40.26 16.69 2.08
CA GLU A 183 38.87 16.70 2.53
C GLU A 183 38.38 15.30 2.86
N TYR A 184 38.67 14.32 2.01
CA TYR A 184 38.32 12.90 2.26
C TYR A 184 38.98 12.41 3.54
N GLU A 185 40.29 12.61 3.73
CA GLU A 185 41.01 12.22 4.95
C GLU A 185 40.50 12.94 6.20
N ALA A 186 40.05 14.18 6.07
CA ALA A 186 39.48 14.96 7.18
C ALA A 186 38.12 14.42 7.64
N THR A 187 37.32 13.86 6.71
CA THR A 187 35.92 13.40 6.96
C THR A 187 35.80 11.89 7.06
N HIS A 188 36.83 11.10 6.74
CA HIS A 188 36.80 9.64 6.81
C HIS A 188 37.79 9.11 7.86
N ARG A 189 37.34 8.10 8.60
CA ARG A 189 38.16 7.39 9.60
C ARG A 189 37.97 5.88 9.45
N LEU A 190 39.07 5.15 9.59
CA LEU A 190 39.04 3.69 9.57
C LEU A 190 38.19 3.13 10.71
N ALA A 191 38.31 3.71 11.91
CA ALA A 191 37.57 3.21 13.07
C ALA A 191 37.21 4.33 14.06
N GLN A 192 36.08 4.12 14.73
CA GLN A 192 35.60 4.91 15.86
C GLN A 192 35.36 4.00 17.07
N ILE A 193 35.70 4.48 18.25
CA ILE A 193 35.23 3.92 19.53
C ILE A 193 34.56 5.06 20.29
N SER A 194 33.31 4.87 20.73
CA SER A 194 32.59 5.84 21.55
C SER A 194 31.90 5.17 22.75
N ILE A 195 31.74 5.95 23.81
CA ILE A 195 30.96 5.52 25.01
C ILE A 195 29.56 6.09 24.91
N LEU A 196 29.42 7.36 24.60
CA LEU A 196 28.21 8.12 24.39
C LEU A 196 28.38 9.04 23.17
N PRO A 197 27.30 9.60 22.61
CA PRO A 197 27.38 10.63 21.60
C PRO A 197 28.35 11.74 22.02
N TYR A 198 29.26 12.12 21.15
CA TYR A 198 30.32 13.11 21.38
C TYR A 198 31.42 12.73 22.40
N LEU A 199 31.30 11.59 23.09
CA LEU A 199 32.30 11.05 24.00
C LEU A 199 32.97 9.81 23.37
N GLY A 200 33.91 10.03 22.49
CA GLY A 200 34.62 8.99 21.76
C GLY A 200 35.83 9.56 21.00
N THR A 201 36.42 8.75 20.13
CA THR A 201 37.62 9.10 19.37
C THR A 201 37.42 10.27 18.41
N ASN A 202 36.17 10.45 17.87
CA ASN A 202 35.82 11.55 16.97
C ASN A 202 35.25 12.79 17.72
N THR A 203 35.08 12.70 19.05
CA THR A 203 34.61 13.79 19.93
C THR A 203 33.32 14.44 19.42
N HIS A 204 33.21 15.77 19.50
CA HIS A 204 32.04 16.54 19.04
C HIS A 204 31.87 16.56 17.51
N ARG A 205 32.83 16.10 16.73
CA ARG A 205 32.76 15.99 15.26
C ARG A 205 32.27 14.63 14.78
N SER A 206 31.81 13.75 15.66
CA SER A 206 31.37 12.41 15.29
C SER A 206 30.28 12.42 14.20
N HIS A 207 29.38 13.41 14.20
CA HIS A 207 28.31 13.58 13.20
C HIS A 207 28.80 14.11 11.83
N GLU A 208 30.08 14.49 11.72
CA GLU A 208 30.75 14.94 10.47
C GLU A 208 31.62 13.85 9.86
N VAL A 209 31.86 12.75 10.57
CA VAL A 209 32.85 11.73 10.20
C VAL A 209 32.16 10.45 9.73
N THR A 210 32.56 9.99 8.55
CA THR A 210 32.24 8.66 8.02
C THR A 210 33.23 7.64 8.57
N ASN A 211 32.74 6.54 9.13
CA ASN A 211 33.58 5.48 9.70
C ASN A 211 33.38 4.16 8.94
N ASN A 212 34.48 3.41 8.71
CA ASN A 212 34.37 2.05 8.21
C ASN A 212 34.01 1.08 9.33
N VAL A 213 34.54 1.28 10.53
CA VAL A 213 34.20 0.49 11.72
C VAL A 213 33.83 1.43 12.86
N SER A 214 32.70 1.21 13.50
CA SER A 214 32.26 1.97 14.68
C SER A 214 31.87 1.02 15.79
N VAL A 215 32.46 1.19 16.96
CA VAL A 215 32.16 0.42 18.17
C VAL A 215 31.68 1.38 19.27
N ASN A 216 30.44 1.26 19.66
CA ASN A 216 29.77 2.17 20.58
C ASN A 216 29.40 1.40 21.86
N VAL A 217 29.99 1.73 23.01
CA VAL A 217 29.74 1.00 24.26
C VAL A 217 28.28 1.11 24.68
N PHE A 218 27.74 2.32 24.72
CA PHE A 218 26.32 2.56 24.95
C PHE A 218 25.64 3.08 23.69
N TRP A 219 26.04 4.27 23.24
CA TRP A 219 25.43 4.94 22.09
C TRP A 219 26.48 5.68 21.27
N GLY A 220 26.46 5.48 19.97
CA GLY A 220 27.34 6.18 19.04
C GLY A 220 26.60 7.07 18.06
N THR A 221 27.34 8.03 17.51
CA THR A 221 26.88 8.87 16.41
C THR A 221 27.97 8.91 15.35
N SER A 222 27.60 8.75 14.10
CA SER A 222 28.45 8.86 12.92
C SER A 222 27.73 9.67 11.85
N ARG A 223 28.48 10.36 10.97
CA ARG A 223 27.88 10.96 9.77
C ARG A 223 27.33 9.86 8.87
N ALA A 224 28.18 8.94 8.48
CA ALA A 224 27.84 7.77 7.68
C ALA A 224 28.67 6.56 8.15
N ILE A 225 28.23 5.37 7.79
CA ILE A 225 28.95 4.11 7.99
C ILE A 225 29.18 3.46 6.63
N ASP A 226 30.43 3.08 6.37
CA ASP A 226 30.83 2.33 5.20
C ASP A 226 31.56 1.04 5.63
N GLY A 227 30.78 0.10 6.22
CA GLY A 227 31.28 -1.17 6.72
C GLY A 227 30.51 -1.73 7.91
N PHE A 228 30.99 -1.58 9.14
CA PHE A 228 30.43 -2.27 10.29
C PHE A 228 30.24 -1.34 11.51
N GLU A 229 29.06 -1.34 12.11
CA GLU A 229 28.80 -0.59 13.35
C GLU A 229 28.11 -1.46 14.40
N VAL A 230 28.61 -1.39 15.63
CA VAL A 230 28.02 -2.07 16.80
C VAL A 230 27.80 -1.08 17.93
N GLY A 231 26.57 -1.06 18.48
CA GLY A 231 26.19 -0.30 19.66
C GLY A 231 25.65 -1.18 20.77
N GLY A 232 26.14 -1.00 21.99
CA GLY A 232 25.60 -1.73 23.16
C GLY A 232 24.12 -1.44 23.40
N VAL A 233 23.69 -0.20 23.25
CA VAL A 233 22.29 0.22 23.32
C VAL A 233 21.81 0.73 21.96
N GLY A 234 22.53 1.70 21.35
CA GLY A 234 22.05 2.30 20.11
C GLY A 234 23.13 2.87 19.23
N ASN A 235 22.76 3.03 17.97
CA ASN A 235 23.54 3.66 16.92
C ASN A 235 22.72 4.75 16.25
N THR A 236 23.33 5.89 15.95
CA THR A 236 22.77 6.96 15.13
C THR A 236 23.70 7.28 13.98
N VAL A 237 23.22 7.11 12.77
CA VAL A 237 23.88 7.53 11.54
C VAL A 237 23.06 8.67 10.95
N VAL A 238 23.70 9.82 10.70
CA VAL A 238 22.99 11.03 10.24
C VAL A 238 22.59 10.91 8.77
N GLU A 239 23.51 10.41 7.95
CA GLU A 239 23.32 10.20 6.51
C GLU A 239 23.12 8.71 6.20
N ASP A 240 23.95 8.14 5.34
CA ASP A 240 23.77 6.80 4.79
C ASP A 240 24.54 5.73 5.56
N MET A 241 24.04 4.51 5.52
CA MET A 241 24.71 3.33 6.06
C MET A 241 24.89 2.27 4.97
N HIS A 242 26.14 1.88 4.72
CA HIS A 242 26.49 0.76 3.86
C HIS A 242 27.17 -0.33 4.69
N GLY A 243 26.62 -1.55 4.67
CA GLY A 243 27.21 -2.70 5.35
C GLY A 243 26.32 -3.28 6.44
N PHE A 244 26.82 -3.38 7.67
CA PHE A 244 26.15 -4.05 8.77
C PHE A 244 26.07 -3.18 10.03
N GLN A 245 24.88 -3.05 10.61
CA GLN A 245 24.65 -2.29 11.82
C GLN A 245 23.93 -3.15 12.88
N LEU A 246 24.49 -3.23 14.07
CA LEU A 246 23.96 -3.99 15.21
C LEU A 246 23.78 -3.10 16.43
N ALA A 247 22.62 -3.14 17.07
CA ALA A 247 22.38 -2.46 18.34
C ALA A 247 21.65 -3.35 19.33
N GLY A 248 21.95 -3.19 20.61
CA GLY A 248 21.21 -3.85 21.68
C GLY A 248 19.75 -3.41 21.74
N ALA A 249 19.44 -2.16 21.37
CA ALA A 249 18.07 -1.66 21.35
C ALA A 249 17.71 -0.97 20.03
N VAL A 250 18.41 0.06 19.58
CA VAL A 250 17.94 0.93 18.49
C VAL A 250 19.03 1.20 17.47
N ASN A 251 18.73 1.00 16.19
CA ASN A 251 19.48 1.55 15.06
C ASN A 251 18.64 2.66 14.43
N HIS A 252 19.23 3.83 14.27
CA HIS A 252 18.66 4.98 13.59
C HIS A 252 19.59 5.46 12.47
N VAL A 253 19.11 5.44 11.24
CA VAL A 253 19.78 5.97 10.05
C VAL A 253 18.89 7.06 9.46
N GLY A 254 19.42 8.28 9.34
CA GLY A 254 18.68 9.41 8.77
C GLY A 254 18.49 9.32 7.26
N GLY A 255 19.48 8.78 6.57
CA GLY A 255 19.49 8.55 5.12
C GLY A 255 19.14 7.12 4.72
N SER A 256 19.81 6.64 3.66
CA SER A 256 19.59 5.33 3.06
C SER A 256 20.40 4.22 3.76
N VAL A 257 19.91 3.00 3.64
CA VAL A 257 20.56 1.80 4.17
C VAL A 257 20.80 0.82 3.02
N ILE A 258 22.05 0.46 2.81
CA ILE A 258 22.44 -0.63 1.91
C ILE A 258 23.13 -1.70 2.75
N GLY A 259 22.42 -2.80 3.05
CA GLY A 259 22.95 -3.87 3.89
C GLY A 259 21.97 -4.35 4.95
N THR A 260 22.45 -4.57 6.17
CA THR A 260 21.64 -5.18 7.22
C THR A 260 21.65 -4.35 8.50
N GLN A 261 20.47 -4.07 9.03
CA GLN A 261 20.27 -3.52 10.38
C GLN A 261 19.70 -4.59 11.30
N MET A 262 20.30 -4.80 12.46
CA MET A 262 19.80 -5.68 13.51
C MET A 262 19.68 -4.92 14.83
N ALA A 263 18.51 -4.96 15.46
CA ALA A 263 18.28 -4.30 16.75
C ALA A 263 17.44 -5.16 17.68
N GLY A 264 17.71 -5.08 18.96
CA GLY A 264 16.87 -5.73 19.96
C GLY A 264 15.44 -5.19 20.01
N LEU A 265 15.22 -3.91 19.68
CA LEU A 265 13.91 -3.28 19.69
C LEU A 265 13.53 -2.68 18.33
N VAL A 266 14.28 -1.71 17.82
CA VAL A 266 13.84 -0.88 16.69
C VAL A 266 14.96 -0.66 15.68
N ASN A 267 14.68 -0.89 14.39
CA ASN A 267 15.44 -0.36 13.27
C ASN A 267 14.65 0.74 12.57
N PHE A 268 15.30 1.86 12.30
CA PHE A 268 14.77 2.98 11.54
C PHE A 268 15.72 3.37 10.40
N ALA A 269 15.16 3.51 9.20
CA ALA A 269 15.83 4.07 8.03
C ALA A 269 14.97 5.21 7.46
N GLY A 270 15.57 6.41 7.34
CA GLY A 270 14.89 7.61 6.83
C GLY A 270 14.80 7.65 5.30
N GLY A 271 15.77 7.05 4.61
CA GLY A 271 15.83 6.93 3.17
C GLY A 271 15.52 5.51 2.67
N LYS A 272 15.92 5.26 1.42
CA LYS A 272 15.74 3.97 0.76
C LYS A 272 16.52 2.87 1.47
N THR A 273 15.94 1.69 1.59
CA THR A 273 16.59 0.53 2.21
C THR A 273 16.76 -0.60 1.20
N GLU A 274 18.00 -1.08 1.04
CA GLU A 274 18.33 -2.25 0.23
C GLU A 274 19.03 -3.29 1.10
N GLY A 275 18.33 -4.40 1.41
CA GLY A 275 18.84 -5.48 2.26
C GLY A 275 17.86 -5.96 3.32
N ALA A 276 18.28 -6.01 4.59
CA ALA A 276 17.47 -6.59 5.65
C ALA A 276 17.38 -5.70 6.89
N GLN A 277 16.18 -5.63 7.49
CA GLN A 277 15.96 -5.08 8.82
C GLN A 277 15.38 -6.18 9.72
N LEU A 278 16.08 -6.49 10.82
CA LEU A 278 15.67 -7.47 11.82
C LEU A 278 15.54 -6.79 13.18
N ALA A 279 14.36 -6.78 13.75
CA ALA A 279 14.10 -6.16 15.05
C ALA A 279 13.30 -7.06 15.98
N GLY A 280 13.55 -6.97 17.28
CA GLY A 280 12.73 -7.63 18.27
C GLY A 280 11.30 -7.09 18.30
N LEU A 281 11.09 -5.80 18.02
CA LEU A 281 9.75 -5.20 18.03
C LEU A 281 9.36 -4.58 16.68
N VAL A 282 10.13 -3.60 16.15
CA VAL A 282 9.66 -2.74 15.05
C VAL A 282 10.76 -2.49 14.03
N ASN A 283 10.45 -2.65 12.75
CA ASN A 283 11.23 -2.13 11.63
C ASN A 283 10.46 -1.02 10.91
N ILE A 284 11.15 0.07 10.62
CA ILE A 284 10.61 1.22 9.86
C ILE A 284 11.59 1.57 8.75
N ALA A 285 11.14 1.45 7.50
CA ALA A 285 11.74 2.07 6.34
C ALA A 285 10.80 3.19 5.87
N ARG A 286 11.21 4.46 6.03
CA ARG A 286 10.34 5.60 5.71
C ARG A 286 10.12 5.76 4.21
N ASP A 287 11.08 5.34 3.42
CA ASP A 287 11.01 5.29 1.96
C ASP A 287 10.80 3.83 1.47
N SER A 288 11.14 3.57 0.21
CA SER A 288 11.04 2.25 -0.40
C SER A 288 12.06 1.28 0.19
N MET A 289 11.69 0.00 0.18
CA MET A 289 12.60 -1.06 0.61
C MET A 289 12.68 -2.20 -0.41
N THR A 290 13.90 -2.67 -0.65
CA THR A 290 14.17 -3.90 -1.41
C THR A 290 14.82 -4.92 -0.49
N GLY A 291 14.16 -6.07 -0.24
CA GLY A 291 14.70 -7.13 0.60
C GLY A 291 13.74 -7.65 1.65
N ALA A 292 14.11 -7.66 2.94
CA ALA A 292 13.29 -8.27 3.99
C ALA A 292 13.20 -7.43 5.28
N GLN A 293 12.00 -7.32 5.83
CA GLN A 293 11.75 -6.84 7.20
C GLN A 293 11.22 -7.99 8.05
N VAL A 294 11.86 -8.25 9.18
CA VAL A 294 11.41 -9.24 10.16
C VAL A 294 11.36 -8.60 11.54
N ALA A 295 10.16 -8.56 12.13
CA ALA A 295 9.94 -7.95 13.44
C ALA A 295 9.04 -8.81 14.32
N GLY A 296 9.24 -8.74 15.63
CA GLY A 296 8.35 -9.40 16.59
C GLY A 296 6.96 -8.82 16.62
N LEU A 297 6.77 -7.52 16.31
CA LEU A 297 5.46 -6.87 16.30
C LEU A 297 5.12 -6.26 14.95
N PHE A 298 5.88 -5.24 14.48
CA PHE A 298 5.47 -4.39 13.36
C PHE A 298 6.57 -4.22 12.32
N ASN A 299 6.20 -4.29 11.04
CA ASN A 299 7.02 -3.83 9.92
C ASN A 299 6.26 -2.73 9.18
N ILE A 300 6.95 -1.62 8.90
CA ILE A 300 6.39 -0.46 8.22
C ILE A 300 7.32 -0.06 7.06
N SER A 301 6.74 0.09 5.86
CA SER A 301 7.37 0.71 4.70
C SER A 301 6.52 1.88 4.23
N GLY A 302 7.11 3.06 4.10
CA GLY A 302 6.41 4.27 3.66
C GLY A 302 6.07 4.27 2.17
N HIS A 303 6.78 3.45 1.38
CA HIS A 303 6.55 3.29 -0.06
C HIS A 303 6.62 1.81 -0.46
N ASP A 304 7.08 1.52 -1.68
CA ASP A 304 7.13 0.17 -2.20
C ASP A 304 8.09 -0.73 -1.40
N MET A 305 7.68 -1.97 -1.19
CA MET A 305 8.45 -3.02 -0.54
C MET A 305 8.66 -4.19 -1.50
N ASP A 306 9.75 -4.14 -2.29
CA ASP A 306 10.10 -5.29 -3.15
C ASP A 306 10.78 -6.38 -2.32
N GLY A 307 9.99 -7.31 -1.82
CA GLY A 307 10.48 -8.38 -0.97
C GLY A 307 9.42 -8.91 -0.01
N ALA A 308 9.80 -9.11 1.26
CA ALA A 308 8.93 -9.72 2.26
C ALA A 308 8.93 -8.98 3.59
N GLN A 309 7.74 -8.79 4.16
CA GLN A 309 7.53 -8.38 5.55
C GLN A 309 7.00 -9.56 6.36
N VAL A 310 7.68 -9.88 7.46
CA VAL A 310 7.25 -10.91 8.43
C VAL A 310 7.14 -10.24 9.79
N GLY A 311 5.92 -10.02 10.24
CA GLY A 311 5.61 -9.36 11.51
C GLY A 311 4.79 -10.25 12.44
N GLY A 312 5.02 -10.20 13.74
CA GLY A 312 4.21 -10.93 14.69
C GLY A 312 2.76 -10.46 14.70
N LEU A 313 2.51 -9.16 14.63
CA LEU A 313 1.15 -8.61 14.64
C LEU A 313 0.76 -7.94 13.34
N PHE A 314 1.56 -6.98 12.83
CA PHE A 314 1.17 -6.14 11.70
C PHE A 314 2.30 -5.97 10.69
N ASN A 315 1.92 -5.93 9.41
CA ASN A 315 2.75 -5.43 8.33
C ASN A 315 1.99 -4.32 7.59
N TRP A 316 2.67 -3.23 7.37
CA TRP A 316 2.12 -2.07 6.68
C TRP A 316 3.08 -1.60 5.57
N SER A 317 2.56 -1.48 4.36
CA SER A 317 3.22 -0.80 3.25
C SER A 317 2.22 0.15 2.60
N GLU A 318 2.62 1.40 2.37
CA GLU A 318 1.80 2.33 1.61
C GLU A 318 1.86 2.06 0.10
N GLY A 319 2.91 1.38 -0.35
CA GLY A 319 3.13 1.00 -1.73
C GLY A 319 2.85 -0.47 -2.04
N ASP A 320 3.49 -0.93 -3.10
CA ASP A 320 3.42 -2.29 -3.58
C ASP A 320 4.31 -3.20 -2.74
N VAL A 321 3.93 -4.46 -2.60
CA VAL A 321 4.69 -5.42 -1.79
C VAL A 321 4.82 -6.77 -2.47
N GLY A 322 5.96 -7.44 -2.23
CA GLY A 322 6.14 -8.83 -2.63
C GLY A 322 5.21 -9.74 -1.83
N SER A 323 5.47 -9.88 -0.54
CA SER A 323 4.63 -10.68 0.38
C SER A 323 4.60 -10.09 1.78
N GLN A 324 3.48 -10.32 2.49
CA GLN A 324 3.29 -9.95 3.89
C GLN A 324 2.76 -11.15 4.67
N HIS A 325 3.41 -11.46 5.78
CA HIS A 325 3.02 -12.52 6.70
C HIS A 325 2.93 -11.96 8.11
N SER A 326 1.74 -11.99 8.70
CA SER A 326 1.52 -11.60 10.09
C SER A 326 0.47 -12.49 10.74
N VAL A 327 0.41 -12.47 12.06
CA VAL A 327 -0.70 -13.14 12.74
C VAL A 327 -2.00 -12.37 12.54
N PHE A 328 -1.97 -11.05 12.67
CA PHE A 328 -3.22 -10.28 12.76
C PHE A 328 -3.55 -9.51 11.48
N TYR A 329 -2.71 -8.55 11.04
CA TYR A 329 -3.10 -7.60 10.00
C TYR A 329 -2.00 -7.33 8.99
N ASN A 330 -2.35 -7.35 7.71
CA ASN A 330 -1.49 -6.95 6.60
C ASN A 330 -2.16 -5.87 5.76
N ARG A 331 -1.41 -4.83 5.40
CA ARG A 331 -1.87 -3.74 4.51
C ARG A 331 -0.83 -3.46 3.43
N ALA A 332 -1.28 -3.38 2.16
CA ALA A 332 -0.48 -2.92 1.03
C ALA A 332 -1.39 -2.32 -0.06
N ARG A 333 -0.81 -1.62 -1.04
CA ARG A 333 -1.51 -1.20 -2.24
C ARG A 333 -1.66 -2.37 -3.22
N TYR A 334 -0.55 -2.94 -3.66
CA TYR A 334 -0.55 -4.13 -4.52
C TYR A 334 0.31 -5.22 -3.91
N VAL A 335 -0.14 -6.48 -4.04
CA VAL A 335 0.56 -7.66 -3.54
C VAL A 335 0.92 -8.57 -4.70
N SER A 336 2.21 -8.64 -5.03
CA SER A 336 2.69 -9.43 -6.16
C SER A 336 2.76 -10.94 -5.88
N ARG A 337 2.97 -11.34 -4.63
CA ARG A 337 3.04 -12.74 -4.21
C ARG A 337 1.87 -13.12 -3.32
N ARG A 338 1.91 -12.86 -2.01
CA ARG A 338 0.83 -13.28 -1.10
C ARG A 338 0.79 -12.49 0.20
N GLN A 339 -0.43 -12.28 0.73
CA GLN A 339 -0.67 -11.88 2.11
C GLN A 339 -1.23 -13.08 2.89
N VAL A 340 -0.74 -13.25 4.13
CA VAL A 340 -1.21 -14.26 5.07
C VAL A 340 -1.36 -13.59 6.44
N GLY A 341 -2.57 -13.64 7.00
CA GLY A 341 -2.90 -13.05 8.30
C GLY A 341 -4.40 -13.14 8.57
N ILE A 342 -4.84 -12.88 9.78
CA ILE A 342 -6.29 -12.88 10.10
C ILE A 342 -7.03 -11.87 9.22
N ILE A 343 -6.47 -10.66 9.06
CA ILE A 343 -7.05 -9.59 8.23
C ILE A 343 -6.02 -9.18 7.18
N ASN A 344 -6.38 -9.29 5.91
CA ASN A 344 -5.57 -8.86 4.79
C ASN A 344 -6.30 -7.78 4.00
N VAL A 345 -5.66 -6.65 3.80
CA VAL A 345 -6.21 -5.50 3.07
C VAL A 345 -5.25 -5.09 1.96
N CYS A 346 -5.74 -5.03 0.73
CA CYS A 346 -5.00 -4.49 -0.39
C CYS A 346 -5.94 -3.92 -1.46
N ASP A 347 -5.39 -3.07 -2.34
CA ASP A 347 -6.18 -2.57 -3.45
C ASP A 347 -6.29 -3.64 -4.54
N THR A 348 -5.17 -4.28 -4.88
CA THR A 348 -5.11 -5.40 -5.84
C THR A 348 -4.09 -6.45 -5.40
N THR A 349 -4.23 -7.66 -5.94
CA THR A 349 -3.29 -8.76 -5.66
C THR A 349 -3.20 -9.73 -6.83
N ALA A 350 -2.00 -10.26 -7.08
CA ALA A 350 -1.79 -11.32 -8.08
C ALA A 350 -2.32 -12.69 -7.62
N LYS A 351 -2.23 -12.96 -6.32
CA LYS A 351 -2.69 -14.22 -5.71
C LYS A 351 -3.66 -13.91 -4.58
N ALA A 352 -4.64 -14.79 -4.38
CA ALA A 352 -5.58 -14.65 -3.28
C ALA A 352 -4.86 -14.58 -1.92
N PRO A 353 -5.21 -13.61 -1.07
CA PRO A 353 -4.74 -13.56 0.29
C PRO A 353 -5.39 -14.67 1.12
N TYR A 354 -4.72 -15.12 2.18
CA TYR A 354 -5.22 -16.13 3.11
C TYR A 354 -5.48 -15.52 4.48
N GLY A 355 -6.72 -15.50 4.90
CA GLY A 355 -7.16 -14.98 6.19
C GLY A 355 -8.65 -15.11 6.41
N LEU A 356 -9.06 -14.80 7.64
CA LEU A 356 -10.47 -14.77 8.03
C LEU A 356 -11.21 -13.61 7.34
N LEU A 357 -10.52 -12.49 7.10
CA LEU A 357 -11.09 -11.33 6.41
C LEU A 357 -10.09 -10.83 5.35
N ASN A 358 -10.43 -11.02 4.08
CA ASN A 358 -9.64 -10.59 2.95
C ASN A 358 -10.38 -9.47 2.20
N ILE A 359 -9.91 -8.25 2.35
CA ILE A 359 -10.47 -7.07 1.68
C ILE A 359 -9.56 -6.72 0.51
N VAL A 360 -10.01 -7.00 -0.70
CA VAL A 360 -9.34 -6.64 -1.95
C VAL A 360 -10.18 -5.60 -2.67
N LYS A 361 -9.81 -4.33 -2.62
CA LYS A 361 -10.61 -3.19 -3.10
C LYS A 361 -11.14 -3.40 -4.53
N TYR A 362 -10.27 -3.83 -5.45
CA TYR A 362 -10.61 -4.11 -6.85
C TYR A 362 -10.72 -5.62 -7.12
N GLY A 363 -11.16 -6.38 -6.10
CA GLY A 363 -11.32 -7.81 -6.15
C GLY A 363 -12.72 -8.27 -6.57
N TYR A 364 -13.10 -9.45 -6.07
CA TYR A 364 -14.45 -9.99 -6.20
C TYR A 364 -15.25 -9.64 -4.94
N ASN A 365 -15.78 -8.42 -4.92
CA ASN A 365 -16.62 -7.93 -3.84
C ASN A 365 -18.06 -7.91 -4.33
N ARG A 366 -18.94 -8.63 -3.64
CA ARG A 366 -20.36 -8.77 -4.00
C ARG A 366 -21.24 -8.71 -2.76
N VAL A 367 -22.36 -8.06 -2.89
CA VAL A 367 -23.48 -8.19 -1.95
C VAL A 367 -24.52 -9.05 -2.63
N GLU A 368 -25.09 -10.02 -1.92
CA GLU A 368 -26.15 -10.88 -2.43
C GLU A 368 -27.41 -10.80 -1.56
N VAL A 369 -28.53 -10.88 -2.23
CA VAL A 369 -29.86 -11.06 -1.62
C VAL A 369 -30.51 -12.24 -2.32
N GLY A 370 -30.97 -13.22 -1.56
CA GLY A 370 -31.54 -14.41 -2.15
C GLY A 370 -32.40 -15.19 -1.17
N ALA A 371 -32.78 -16.37 -1.60
CA ALA A 371 -33.59 -17.30 -0.83
C ALA A 371 -33.05 -18.72 -0.92
N THR A 372 -33.29 -19.47 0.13
CA THR A 372 -33.10 -20.93 0.20
C THR A 372 -34.34 -21.55 0.81
N GLU A 373 -34.47 -22.86 0.70
CA GLU A 373 -35.58 -23.59 1.33
C GLU A 373 -35.56 -23.55 2.86
N GLY A 374 -34.35 -23.44 3.46
CA GLY A 374 -34.20 -23.39 4.92
C GLY A 374 -34.39 -21.98 5.49
N LEU A 375 -33.95 -20.95 4.78
CA LEU A 375 -34.02 -19.54 5.20
C LEU A 375 -34.60 -18.72 4.04
N PHE A 376 -35.76 -18.09 4.24
CA PHE A 376 -36.52 -17.44 3.19
C PHE A 376 -35.89 -16.17 2.64
N VAL A 377 -35.14 -15.44 3.48
CA VAL A 377 -34.39 -14.28 3.05
C VAL A 377 -32.95 -14.44 3.51
N ASN A 378 -32.04 -14.35 2.57
CA ASN A 378 -30.62 -14.45 2.81
C ASN A 378 -29.90 -13.18 2.32
N LEU A 379 -29.06 -12.61 3.17
CA LEU A 379 -28.16 -11.50 2.85
C LEU A 379 -26.73 -12.01 2.92
N GLY A 380 -25.95 -11.74 1.91
CA GLY A 380 -24.54 -12.16 1.86
C GLY A 380 -23.62 -11.03 1.44
N ALA A 381 -22.42 -10.99 2.05
CA ALA A 381 -21.33 -10.15 1.61
C ALA A 381 -20.12 -11.02 1.27
N LYS A 382 -19.61 -10.90 0.05
CA LYS A 382 -18.44 -11.64 -0.45
C LYS A 382 -17.29 -10.67 -0.63
N LEU A 383 -16.14 -10.98 -0.03
CA LEU A 383 -14.95 -10.12 -0.03
C LEU A 383 -13.71 -10.92 -0.39
N GLY A 384 -12.91 -10.44 -1.35
CA GLY A 384 -11.66 -11.10 -1.73
C GLY A 384 -11.40 -11.13 -3.23
N THR A 385 -10.97 -12.27 -3.74
CA THR A 385 -10.72 -12.49 -5.18
C THR A 385 -11.58 -13.63 -5.70
N ARG A 386 -11.76 -13.73 -7.02
CA ARG A 386 -12.49 -14.89 -7.60
C ARG A 386 -11.82 -16.25 -7.34
N LYS A 387 -10.52 -16.26 -7.03
CA LYS A 387 -9.78 -17.49 -6.69
C LYS A 387 -10.01 -17.95 -5.25
N LEU A 388 -10.33 -17.01 -4.36
CA LEU A 388 -10.73 -17.25 -2.98
C LEU A 388 -11.37 -15.97 -2.43
N TYR A 389 -12.56 -16.07 -1.89
CA TYR A 389 -13.25 -14.99 -1.20
C TYR A 389 -13.88 -15.50 0.09
N ASN A 390 -14.07 -14.58 1.03
CA ASN A 390 -14.79 -14.80 2.27
C ASN A 390 -16.25 -14.46 2.07
N ILE A 391 -17.12 -15.16 2.77
CA ILE A 391 -18.56 -14.96 2.75
C ILE A 391 -19.03 -14.69 4.16
N PHE A 392 -19.71 -13.57 4.38
CA PHE A 392 -20.48 -13.28 5.58
C PHE A 392 -21.95 -13.44 5.21
N HIS A 393 -22.68 -14.27 5.93
CA HIS A 393 -24.02 -14.65 5.58
C HIS A 393 -24.97 -14.41 6.76
N LEU A 394 -26.14 -13.85 6.46
CA LEU A 394 -27.21 -13.62 7.42
C LEU A 394 -28.51 -14.11 6.77
N GLY A 395 -29.21 -14.99 7.45
CA GLY A 395 -30.46 -15.56 6.95
C GLY A 395 -31.59 -15.39 7.92
N PHE A 396 -32.80 -15.32 7.37
CA PHE A 396 -34.05 -15.15 8.13
C PHE A 396 -35.13 -16.07 7.59
N ARG A 397 -35.98 -16.57 8.50
CA ARG A 397 -37.18 -17.34 8.25
C ARG A 397 -38.26 -16.95 9.23
N TRP A 398 -39.47 -16.89 8.76
CA TRP A 398 -40.66 -16.64 9.58
C TRP A 398 -41.57 -17.85 9.47
N ASP A 399 -41.92 -18.41 10.61
CA ASP A 399 -42.83 -19.53 10.72
C ASP A 399 -43.93 -19.21 11.73
N THR A 400 -45.01 -19.95 11.65
CA THR A 400 -46.10 -19.94 12.63
C THR A 400 -46.25 -21.33 13.20
N PHE A 401 -46.45 -21.42 14.51
CA PHE A 401 -46.85 -22.69 15.13
C PHE A 401 -48.23 -22.53 15.79
N GLU A 402 -48.99 -23.59 15.73
CA GLU A 402 -50.28 -23.67 16.40
C GLU A 402 -50.03 -24.12 17.84
N GLN A 403 -50.56 -23.37 18.80
CA GLN A 403 -50.49 -23.68 20.22
C GLN A 403 -51.93 -23.76 20.75
N GLU A 404 -52.30 -24.90 21.32
CA GLU A 404 -53.56 -25.04 22.01
C GLU A 404 -53.40 -24.56 23.46
N ILE A 405 -54.10 -23.48 23.81
CA ILE A 405 -54.16 -22.92 25.16
C ILE A 405 -55.61 -22.92 25.57
N ASP A 406 -55.95 -23.65 26.66
CA ASP A 406 -57.31 -23.75 27.19
C ASP A 406 -58.38 -24.21 26.18
N GLY A 407 -58.03 -25.15 25.28
CA GLY A 407 -58.94 -25.66 24.25
C GLY A 407 -59.19 -24.72 23.07
N GLN A 408 -58.45 -23.62 22.98
CA GLN A 408 -58.45 -22.75 21.82
C GLN A 408 -57.09 -22.85 21.08
N VAL A 409 -57.18 -23.13 19.79
CA VAL A 409 -55.97 -23.15 18.94
C VAL A 409 -55.62 -21.72 18.56
N GLY A 410 -54.53 -21.23 19.14
CA GLY A 410 -53.89 -19.95 18.77
C GLY A 410 -52.68 -20.16 17.90
N SER A 411 -52.48 -19.32 16.89
CA SER A 411 -51.25 -19.34 16.08
C SER A 411 -50.26 -18.27 16.60
N ALA A 412 -49.04 -18.66 16.93
CA ALA A 412 -47.96 -17.74 17.31
C ALA A 412 -46.90 -17.72 16.21
N ALA A 413 -46.50 -16.52 15.81
CA ALA A 413 -45.39 -16.34 14.85
C ALA A 413 -44.04 -16.32 15.58
N TYR A 414 -43.06 -16.98 15.01
CA TYR A 414 -41.67 -16.91 15.49
C TYR A 414 -40.70 -16.65 14.34
N THR A 415 -39.54 -16.09 14.70
CA THR A 415 -38.47 -15.80 13.74
C THR A 415 -37.27 -16.69 14.04
N THR A 416 -36.78 -17.34 12.99
CA THR A 416 -35.49 -18.01 12.98
C THR A 416 -34.51 -17.17 12.19
N TRP A 417 -33.33 -16.98 12.72
CA TRP A 417 -32.28 -16.27 12.02
C TRP A 417 -30.93 -16.99 12.18
N GLY A 418 -30.05 -16.82 11.19
CA GLY A 418 -28.74 -17.44 11.20
C GLY A 418 -27.65 -16.48 10.78
N LEU A 419 -26.50 -16.58 11.46
CA LEU A 419 -25.28 -15.87 11.11
C LEU A 419 -24.24 -16.88 10.65
N GLY A 420 -23.63 -16.64 9.47
CA GLY A 420 -22.70 -17.56 8.86
C GLY A 420 -21.43 -16.91 8.34
N TYR A 421 -20.42 -17.75 8.25
CA TYR A 421 -19.17 -17.47 7.59
C TYR A 421 -18.82 -18.61 6.63
N GLY A 422 -18.21 -18.24 5.50
CA GLY A 422 -17.83 -19.22 4.50
C GLY A 422 -16.67 -18.78 3.61
N LEU A 423 -16.26 -19.72 2.79
CA LEU A 423 -15.24 -19.54 1.77
C LEU A 423 -15.80 -19.94 0.42
N GLY A 424 -15.37 -19.27 -0.63
CA GLY A 424 -15.80 -19.58 -1.97
C GLY A 424 -14.79 -19.26 -3.05
N VAL A 425 -15.02 -19.86 -4.21
CA VAL A 425 -14.29 -19.61 -5.46
C VAL A 425 -15.30 -19.32 -6.57
N ALA A 426 -14.93 -18.47 -7.54
CA ALA A 426 -15.78 -18.08 -8.66
C ALA A 426 -15.04 -18.16 -10.00
N PRO A 427 -14.71 -19.37 -10.51
CA PRO A 427 -14.15 -19.53 -11.84
C PRO A 427 -15.12 -19.04 -12.92
N ARG A 428 -14.57 -18.45 -13.99
CA ARG A 428 -15.35 -18.08 -15.18
C ARG A 428 -15.60 -19.31 -16.04
N LEU A 429 -16.87 -19.54 -16.37
CA LEU A 429 -17.29 -20.52 -17.38
C LEU A 429 -17.49 -19.90 -18.76
N GLY A 430 -17.76 -18.61 -18.81
CA GLY A 430 -18.01 -17.89 -20.04
C GLY A 430 -17.84 -16.38 -19.90
N LYS A 431 -18.19 -15.62 -20.93
CA LYS A 431 -18.08 -14.15 -20.93
C LYS A 431 -18.94 -13.50 -19.84
N LYS A 432 -20.14 -14.04 -19.60
CA LYS A 432 -21.14 -13.50 -18.66
C LYS A 432 -21.54 -14.51 -17.57
N THR A 433 -20.83 -15.64 -17.43
CA THR A 433 -21.21 -16.70 -16.51
C THR A 433 -20.05 -17.06 -15.59
N LEU A 434 -20.31 -17.07 -14.28
CA LEU A 434 -19.40 -17.59 -13.25
C LEU A 434 -20.04 -18.83 -12.62
N LEU A 435 -19.22 -19.75 -12.14
CA LEU A 435 -19.62 -20.81 -11.24
C LEU A 435 -19.11 -20.49 -9.84
N ASN A 436 -19.99 -20.23 -8.91
CA ASN A 436 -19.61 -20.04 -7.51
C ASN A 436 -19.70 -21.39 -6.80
N VAL A 437 -18.59 -21.84 -6.23
CA VAL A 437 -18.53 -23.03 -5.37
C VAL A 437 -18.15 -22.56 -3.98
N GLU A 438 -18.99 -22.82 -3.00
CA GLU A 438 -18.97 -22.19 -1.69
C GLU A 438 -19.20 -23.20 -0.58
N LEU A 439 -18.49 -23.05 0.52
CA LEU A 439 -18.70 -23.75 1.77
C LEU A 439 -19.03 -22.73 2.85
N VAL A 440 -20.19 -22.83 3.45
CA VAL A 440 -20.70 -21.88 4.45
C VAL A 440 -21.12 -22.65 5.70
N GLY A 441 -20.70 -22.21 6.86
CA GLY A 441 -21.19 -22.65 8.16
C GLY A 441 -22.02 -21.54 8.79
N MET A 442 -23.21 -21.85 9.29
CA MET A 442 -24.14 -20.89 9.90
C MET A 442 -24.60 -21.39 11.25
N HIS A 443 -24.49 -20.54 12.27
CA HIS A 443 -25.16 -20.74 13.54
C HIS A 443 -26.60 -20.25 13.43
N ILE A 444 -27.56 -21.14 13.71
CA ILE A 444 -29.00 -20.88 13.59
C ILE A 444 -29.58 -20.61 14.98
N ASN A 445 -30.36 -19.55 15.08
CA ASN A 445 -31.07 -19.16 16.29
C ASN A 445 -32.59 -19.33 16.06
N GLU A 446 -33.18 -20.20 16.81
CA GLU A 446 -34.62 -20.54 16.69
C GLU A 446 -35.40 -20.06 17.90
N MET A 447 -36.40 -19.19 17.69
CA MET A 447 -37.32 -18.66 18.70
C MET A 447 -36.67 -17.84 19.83
N GLU A 448 -35.37 -17.62 19.77
CA GLU A 448 -34.58 -16.87 20.78
C GLU A 448 -33.55 -15.93 20.14
N SER A 449 -33.09 -14.98 20.94
CA SER A 449 -32.09 -14.00 20.47
C SER A 449 -30.73 -14.62 20.23
N TRP A 450 -30.42 -15.73 20.92
CA TRP A 450 -29.20 -16.49 20.77
C TRP A 450 -29.35 -17.90 21.32
N THR A 451 -29.18 -18.88 20.46
CA THR A 451 -29.23 -20.31 20.82
C THR A 451 -27.87 -20.74 21.37
N ASN A 452 -27.84 -21.19 22.65
CA ASN A 452 -26.61 -21.63 23.30
C ASN A 452 -26.23 -23.08 22.96
N GLN A 453 -27.20 -23.89 22.59
CA GLN A 453 -27.01 -25.28 22.17
C GLN A 453 -26.36 -25.30 20.78
N LEU A 454 -25.75 -26.42 20.43
CA LEU A 454 -25.27 -26.67 19.07
C LEU A 454 -26.47 -26.60 18.10
N ASN A 455 -26.41 -25.69 17.15
CA ASN A 455 -27.40 -25.55 16.09
C ASN A 455 -26.73 -24.99 14.85
N LEU A 456 -25.97 -25.84 14.16
CA LEU A 456 -25.04 -25.47 13.11
C LEU A 456 -25.49 -26.05 11.77
N LEU A 457 -25.72 -25.16 10.80
CA LEU A 457 -26.00 -25.49 9.41
C LEU A 457 -24.74 -25.37 8.57
N GLY A 458 -24.24 -26.49 8.05
CA GLY A 458 -23.21 -26.54 7.01
C GLY A 458 -23.83 -26.57 5.62
N GLN A 459 -23.40 -25.70 4.72
CA GLN A 459 -23.90 -25.63 3.35
C GLN A 459 -22.76 -25.70 2.35
N PHE A 460 -22.83 -26.65 1.43
CA PHE A 460 -22.05 -26.65 0.20
C PHE A 460 -22.95 -26.15 -0.93
N ARG A 461 -22.61 -24.98 -1.50
CA ARG A 461 -23.41 -24.33 -2.55
C ARG A 461 -22.64 -24.34 -3.88
N SER A 462 -23.32 -24.72 -4.95
CA SER A 462 -22.80 -24.66 -6.32
C SER A 462 -23.78 -23.87 -7.19
N THR A 463 -23.50 -22.58 -7.40
CA THR A 463 -24.43 -21.67 -8.08
C THR A 463 -23.85 -21.09 -9.34
N PHE A 464 -24.63 -21.08 -10.41
CA PHE A 464 -24.34 -20.34 -11.63
C PHE A 464 -24.76 -18.89 -11.46
N ASP A 465 -23.85 -17.99 -11.81
CA ASP A 465 -24.03 -16.54 -11.73
C ASP A 465 -24.06 -15.98 -13.15
N PHE A 466 -25.19 -15.39 -13.53
CA PHE A 466 -25.45 -14.84 -14.86
C PHE A 466 -25.43 -13.31 -14.79
N GLN A 467 -24.45 -12.67 -15.39
CA GLN A 467 -24.33 -11.22 -15.42
C GLN A 467 -25.44 -10.60 -16.28
N LEU A 468 -26.31 -9.82 -15.66
CA LEU A 468 -27.41 -9.08 -16.30
C LEU A 468 -26.95 -7.69 -16.79
N GLY A 469 -25.89 -7.15 -16.20
CA GLY A 469 -25.30 -5.86 -16.51
C GLY A 469 -23.90 -5.73 -15.93
N GLU A 470 -23.40 -4.50 -15.82
CA GLU A 470 -22.06 -4.26 -15.27
C GLU A 470 -21.95 -4.59 -13.78
N ARG A 471 -23.02 -4.35 -13.02
CA ARG A 471 -23.02 -4.46 -11.54
C ARG A 471 -23.96 -5.53 -11.00
N MET A 472 -24.95 -5.95 -11.77
CA MET A 472 -25.98 -6.90 -11.32
C MET A 472 -25.82 -8.26 -11.99
N SER A 473 -26.06 -9.31 -11.22
CA SER A 473 -26.19 -10.68 -11.71
C SER A 473 -27.30 -11.42 -10.99
N PHE A 474 -27.89 -12.40 -11.68
CA PHE A 474 -28.80 -13.40 -11.11
C PHE A 474 -27.99 -14.66 -10.85
N TYR A 475 -28.16 -15.25 -9.68
CA TYR A 475 -27.58 -16.56 -9.39
C TYR A 475 -28.61 -17.59 -9.02
N ALA A 476 -28.34 -18.84 -9.39
CA ALA A 476 -29.16 -19.98 -9.03
C ALA A 476 -28.34 -21.27 -9.06
N GLY A 477 -28.66 -22.20 -8.19
CA GLY A 477 -28.04 -23.52 -8.20
C GLY A 477 -28.33 -24.37 -6.97
N PRO A 478 -27.95 -25.65 -7.01
CA PRO A 478 -28.12 -26.57 -5.91
C PRO A 478 -27.23 -26.26 -4.72
N SER A 479 -27.71 -26.67 -3.55
CA SER A 479 -26.94 -26.76 -2.31
C SER A 479 -27.10 -28.15 -1.69
N PHE A 480 -26.04 -28.58 -1.00
CA PHE A 480 -26.08 -29.73 -0.10
C PHE A 480 -25.93 -29.19 1.32
N ASN A 481 -26.88 -29.52 2.18
CA ASN A 481 -27.02 -28.98 3.51
C ASN A 481 -26.88 -30.10 4.55
N ILE A 482 -26.17 -29.81 5.63
CA ILE A 482 -26.07 -30.69 6.80
C ILE A 482 -26.35 -29.85 8.03
N MET A 483 -27.36 -30.26 8.83
CA MET A 483 -27.69 -29.63 10.10
C MET A 483 -27.22 -30.51 11.27
N PHE A 484 -26.51 -29.91 12.20
CA PHE A 484 -26.17 -30.49 13.50
C PHE A 484 -26.94 -29.72 14.57
N SER A 485 -27.81 -30.38 15.31
CA SER A 485 -28.67 -29.71 16.29
C SER A 485 -28.78 -30.51 17.59
N ASP A 486 -28.51 -29.83 18.71
CA ASP A 486 -28.78 -30.31 20.07
C ASP A 486 -30.06 -29.66 20.63
N LEU A 487 -30.85 -28.97 19.79
CA LEU A 487 -32.12 -28.41 20.23
C LEU A 487 -33.09 -29.50 20.58
N TYR A 488 -33.60 -29.49 21.80
CA TYR A 488 -34.63 -30.40 22.28
C TYR A 488 -36.00 -29.78 22.07
N ASP A 489 -36.86 -30.51 21.39
CA ASP A 489 -38.28 -30.16 21.23
C ASP A 489 -39.13 -30.95 22.24
N PRO A 490 -39.66 -30.30 23.29
CA PRO A 490 -40.43 -30.95 24.32
C PRO A 490 -41.80 -31.45 23.83
N VAL A 491 -42.28 -30.99 22.66
CA VAL A 491 -43.57 -31.41 22.09
C VAL A 491 -43.46 -32.77 21.39
N SER A 492 -42.38 -32.95 20.63
CA SER A 492 -42.10 -34.20 19.90
C SER A 492 -41.21 -35.18 20.67
N ASP A 493 -40.68 -34.78 21.83
CA ASP A 493 -39.68 -35.54 22.62
C ASP A 493 -38.47 -35.97 21.79
N THR A 494 -38.03 -35.08 20.89
CA THR A 494 -36.90 -35.34 19.99
C THR A 494 -35.91 -34.19 19.97
N TYR A 495 -34.67 -34.50 19.55
CA TYR A 495 -33.69 -33.49 19.26
C TYR A 495 -33.68 -33.17 17.76
N GLY A 496 -33.50 -31.90 17.41
CA GLY A 496 -33.39 -31.46 16.03
C GLY A 496 -33.80 -29.99 15.83
N SER A 497 -33.35 -29.43 14.71
CA SER A 497 -33.74 -28.08 14.28
C SER A 497 -35.07 -28.09 13.53
N ARG A 498 -35.84 -27.03 13.68
CA ARG A 498 -37.12 -26.83 12.95
C ARG A 498 -36.94 -26.19 11.57
N VAL A 499 -35.70 -25.81 11.22
CA VAL A 499 -35.38 -25.18 9.91
C VAL A 499 -35.46 -26.17 8.74
N LEU A 500 -35.66 -27.42 9.01
CA LEU A 500 -35.55 -28.52 8.06
C LEU A 500 -36.69 -28.60 7.07
N PRO A 501 -36.44 -28.99 5.81
CA PRO A 501 -37.49 -29.43 4.89
C PRO A 501 -38.09 -30.75 5.36
N VAL A 502 -39.30 -31.04 4.89
CA VAL A 502 -40.14 -32.15 5.35
C VAL A 502 -39.51 -33.54 5.16
N ASP A 503 -38.60 -33.69 4.15
CA ASP A 503 -37.99 -34.99 3.81
C ASP A 503 -36.47 -34.87 3.67
N PRO A 504 -35.68 -35.07 4.76
CA PRO A 504 -34.24 -35.14 4.66
C PRO A 504 -33.75 -36.43 3.97
N LEU A 505 -32.63 -36.37 3.26
CA LEU A 505 -31.95 -37.56 2.68
C LEU A 505 -31.56 -38.58 3.73
N PHE A 506 -31.16 -38.08 4.89
CA PHE A 506 -30.87 -38.86 6.07
C PHE A 506 -31.16 -38.06 7.34
N ASN A 507 -31.52 -38.77 8.39
CA ASN A 507 -31.78 -38.27 9.72
C ASN A 507 -31.19 -39.27 10.73
N VAL A 508 -30.17 -38.88 11.44
CA VAL A 508 -29.42 -39.73 12.39
C VAL A 508 -29.38 -39.05 13.74
N GLN A 509 -29.76 -39.78 14.77
CA GLN A 509 -29.67 -39.33 16.14
C GLN A 509 -28.44 -39.96 16.80
N GLU A 510 -27.52 -39.15 17.32
CA GLU A 510 -26.33 -39.60 18.06
C GLU A 510 -26.29 -38.92 19.43
N GLY A 511 -26.78 -39.62 20.44
CA GLY A 511 -26.97 -39.04 21.78
C GLY A 511 -27.99 -37.91 21.77
N SER A 512 -27.61 -36.71 22.20
CA SER A 512 -28.43 -35.50 22.13
C SER A 512 -28.32 -34.77 20.79
N THR A 513 -27.40 -35.17 19.90
CA THR A 513 -27.18 -34.49 18.62
C THR A 513 -27.99 -35.15 17.52
N ASN A 514 -28.84 -34.39 16.87
CA ASN A 514 -29.52 -34.79 15.64
C ASN A 514 -28.74 -34.29 14.44
N ILE A 515 -28.48 -35.18 13.48
CA ILE A 515 -27.75 -34.88 12.25
C ILE A 515 -28.65 -35.16 11.06
N GLN A 516 -28.95 -34.14 10.30
CA GLN A 516 -29.83 -34.24 9.14
C GLN A 516 -29.18 -33.66 7.90
N GLY A 517 -29.42 -34.31 6.76
CA GLY A 517 -28.85 -33.84 5.50
C GLY A 517 -29.91 -33.82 4.39
N TRP A 518 -29.87 -32.79 3.54
CA TRP A 518 -30.77 -32.63 2.39
C TRP A 518 -30.10 -31.91 1.22
N VAL A 519 -30.68 -32.08 0.05
CA VAL A 519 -30.38 -31.28 -1.14
C VAL A 519 -31.37 -30.13 -1.20
N GLY A 520 -30.84 -28.92 -1.31
CA GLY A 520 -31.61 -27.71 -1.43
C GLY A 520 -31.26 -26.93 -2.69
N PHE A 521 -31.83 -25.74 -2.78
CA PHE A 521 -31.61 -24.83 -3.88
C PHE A 521 -31.42 -23.39 -3.37
N SER A 522 -30.53 -22.65 -3.95
CA SER A 522 -30.39 -21.24 -3.64
C SER A 522 -30.46 -20.39 -4.90
N ALA A 523 -31.19 -19.27 -4.82
CA ALA A 523 -31.33 -18.31 -5.91
C ALA A 523 -31.44 -16.89 -5.38
N GLY A 524 -31.01 -15.92 -6.20
CA GLY A 524 -31.07 -14.52 -5.81
C GLY A 524 -30.34 -13.59 -6.77
N LEU A 525 -30.13 -12.37 -6.29
CA LEU A 525 -29.43 -11.31 -7.00
C LEU A 525 -28.10 -10.99 -6.31
N ARG A 526 -27.11 -10.63 -7.11
CA ARG A 526 -25.80 -10.14 -6.65
C ARG A 526 -25.47 -8.80 -7.31
N MET A 527 -24.88 -7.90 -6.51
CA MET A 527 -24.42 -6.59 -6.97
C MET A 527 -22.93 -6.38 -6.64
#